data_9ae901a28cef2e38b93a0b2782eb7f00
#
_entry.id   9ae901a28cef2e38b93a0b2782eb7f00
#
_cell.length_a   1.000
_cell.length_b   1.000
_cell.length_c   1.000
_cell.angle_alpha   90.00
_cell.angle_beta   90.00
_cell.angle_gamma   90.00
#
_symmetry.space_group_name_H-M   'P 1'
#
loop_
_entity.id
_entity.type
_entity.pdbx_description
1 polymer ?
#
loop_
_entity_poly.entity_id
_entity_poly.type
_entity_poly.pdbx_seq_one_letter_code
_entity_poly.pdbx_strand_id
1 'polypeptide(L)'
;KLPLSGELDANEVSRLRGSSFLVFRGDILTEVSSGPMTAIEYEPFGLSFAERLPRIHFSPKLFTFDGTQGDMSSWQSYGIWQNSLLTGRDQLAEPIKLKLRELTAGCNTPREKVQAVYNYLAETTRYVSIQLGIGGLQPIAASDVCRAGFGDCKGLSNYTHAMLKELGIPSVYTVISTDNERLLPDFSSVDQMNHAILQVPLPEDTLWLECTNPQLPFGYVHSGIAGHDALLITKEGGIMCRLPSYPDSLNTQTTNASVTLTPTGGAKIKASGISRLFQYESMAGITRLEPSHRKDYLRSGINLIQANINNIQINEAKEVIPMIDIQYTIETEQYGNKTGNRLFIPANIFRKGFTTPDLKQRVQDIHINYGYLDTDSICLQIPEGYTIESLPKTCQVTSSFGSFSSSLMIKDKEICIIHRLLMHRGIYPKEIYKDFLEFRKQIAAQYSSKIILKKE
;
A
#
# COMPACT_ATOMS: atom_id res chain seq x y z
N LYS A 1 -3.64 18.33 -27.44
CA LYS A 1 -3.87 19.78 -27.49
C LYS A 1 -5.26 20.01 -26.95
N LEU A 2 -5.39 20.46 -25.70
CA LEU A 2 -6.63 21.00 -25.18
C LEU A 2 -6.81 22.40 -25.72
N PRO A 3 -7.96 22.79 -26.26
CA PRO A 3 -8.25 24.18 -26.57
C PRO A 3 -8.45 24.91 -25.24
N LEU A 4 -7.43 25.55 -24.73
CA LEU A 4 -7.51 26.40 -23.54
C LEU A 4 -8.13 27.73 -23.94
N SER A 5 -9.44 27.87 -23.76
CA SER A 5 -10.12 29.15 -23.72
C SER A 5 -10.40 29.50 -22.26
N GLY A 6 -9.53 30.18 -21.60
CA GLY A 6 -9.71 30.57 -20.20
C GLY A 6 -8.55 31.40 -19.68
N GLU A 7 -8.76 32.07 -18.57
CA GLU A 7 -7.69 32.79 -17.87
C GLU A 7 -6.76 31.79 -17.13
N LEU A 8 -5.46 31.78 -17.49
CA LEU A 8 -4.44 31.05 -16.77
C LEU A 8 -3.98 31.90 -15.56
N ASP A 9 -3.79 31.29 -14.41
CA ASP A 9 -3.17 31.96 -13.27
C ASP A 9 -1.65 32.09 -13.50
N ALA A 10 -1.04 33.16 -13.03
CA ALA A 10 0.39 33.46 -13.22
C ALA A 10 1.35 32.42 -12.59
N ASN A 11 0.82 31.46 -11.85
CA ASN A 11 1.60 30.38 -11.22
C ASN A 11 1.70 29.10 -12.07
N GLU A 12 1.31 29.13 -13.34
CA GLU A 12 1.06 27.94 -14.12
C GLU A 12 1.98 27.84 -15.33
N VAL A 13 2.85 26.84 -15.40
CA VAL A 13 3.70 26.63 -16.58
C VAL A 13 4.03 25.15 -16.82
N SER A 14 3.96 24.72 -18.06
CA SER A 14 4.27 23.36 -18.43
C SER A 14 5.76 23.12 -18.66
N ARG A 15 6.13 21.88 -18.56
CA ARG A 15 7.48 21.39 -18.75
C ARG A 15 7.83 21.29 -20.23
N LEU A 16 8.94 21.90 -20.62
CA LEU A 16 9.58 21.69 -21.90
C LEU A 16 10.99 21.09 -21.72
N ARG A 17 11.55 20.57 -22.78
CA ARG A 17 12.93 20.08 -22.75
C ARG A 17 13.89 21.25 -22.62
N GLY A 18 14.72 21.22 -21.57
CA GLY A 18 15.70 22.26 -21.29
C GLY A 18 15.38 23.06 -20.02
N SER A 19 16.00 24.18 -19.87
CA SER A 19 15.91 25.09 -18.72
C SER A 19 14.90 26.22 -18.86
N SER A 20 14.07 26.20 -19.92
CA SER A 20 13.07 27.25 -20.17
C SER A 20 11.71 26.69 -20.51
N PHE A 21 10.67 27.41 -20.10
CA PHE A 21 9.27 27.07 -20.33
C PHE A 21 8.54 28.27 -20.92
N LEU A 22 7.66 28.02 -21.88
CA LEU A 22 6.87 29.05 -22.55
C LEU A 22 5.39 28.69 -22.45
N VAL A 23 4.58 29.64 -21.98
CA VAL A 23 3.13 29.52 -21.92
C VAL A 23 2.51 30.71 -22.64
N PHE A 24 1.60 30.40 -23.57
CA PHE A 24 0.87 31.41 -24.32
C PHE A 24 -0.56 31.51 -23.83
N ARG A 25 -0.99 32.73 -23.61
CA ARG A 25 -2.35 33.07 -23.37
C ARG A 25 -2.75 34.30 -24.18
N GLY A 26 -3.49 34.11 -25.24
CA GLY A 26 -3.82 35.20 -26.15
C GLY A 26 -2.54 35.96 -26.52
N ASP A 27 -2.53 37.24 -26.24
CA ASP A 27 -1.38 38.13 -26.51
C ASP A 27 -0.34 38.20 -25.38
N ILE A 28 -0.53 37.44 -24.28
CA ILE A 28 0.37 37.44 -23.12
C ILE A 28 1.26 36.20 -23.17
N LEU A 29 2.56 36.44 -23.18
CA LEU A 29 3.58 35.40 -23.05
C LEU A 29 4.10 35.39 -21.61
N THR A 30 4.00 34.24 -20.95
CA THR A 30 4.69 34.01 -19.68
C THR A 30 5.87 33.07 -19.92
N GLU A 31 7.09 33.54 -19.65
CA GLU A 31 8.31 32.76 -19.73
C GLU A 31 8.80 32.43 -18.32
N VAL A 32 9.08 31.16 -18.09
CA VAL A 32 9.73 30.71 -16.87
C VAL A 32 11.00 29.99 -17.24
N SER A 33 12.12 30.41 -16.69
CA SER A 33 13.44 29.80 -16.90
C SER A 33 13.97 29.27 -15.56
N SER A 34 14.62 28.12 -15.60
CA SER A 34 15.43 27.61 -14.50
C SER A 34 16.92 27.68 -14.85
N GLY A 35 17.77 27.85 -13.84
CA GLY A 35 19.22 27.70 -13.99
C GLY A 35 19.60 26.23 -14.25
N PRO A 36 20.94 25.97 -14.41
CA PRO A 36 21.43 24.61 -14.57
C PRO A 36 20.96 23.71 -13.43
N MET A 37 20.37 22.56 -13.76
CA MET A 37 19.95 21.56 -12.79
C MET A 37 20.95 20.42 -12.75
N THR A 38 21.38 20.05 -11.55
CA THR A 38 22.21 18.87 -11.34
C THR A 38 21.42 17.60 -11.66
N ALA A 39 22.10 16.56 -12.13
CA ALA A 39 21.50 15.26 -12.33
C ALA A 39 20.92 14.74 -10.99
N ILE A 40 19.72 14.17 -11.07
CA ILE A 40 19.07 13.56 -9.92
C ILE A 40 19.52 12.11 -9.84
N GLU A 41 20.29 11.77 -8.83
CA GLU A 41 20.71 10.40 -8.56
C GLU A 41 19.68 9.68 -7.69
N TYR A 42 19.57 8.36 -7.86
CA TYR A 42 18.73 7.54 -7.02
C TYR A 42 19.33 7.44 -5.61
N GLU A 43 18.53 7.76 -4.62
CA GLU A 43 18.85 7.57 -3.20
C GLU A 43 17.84 6.63 -2.56
N PRO A 44 18.28 5.50 -1.95
CA PRO A 44 17.37 4.63 -1.20
C PRO A 44 16.65 5.41 -0.10
N PHE A 45 15.39 5.10 0.12
CA PHE A 45 14.56 5.85 1.09
C PHE A 45 14.47 7.36 0.81
N GLY A 46 14.64 7.78 -0.42
CA GLY A 46 14.34 9.15 -0.85
C GLY A 46 12.96 9.24 -1.46
N LEU A 47 12.55 10.45 -1.80
CA LEU A 47 11.36 10.69 -2.61
C LEU A 47 11.45 9.97 -3.96
N SER A 48 10.31 9.64 -4.53
CA SER A 48 10.25 9.10 -5.89
C SER A 48 10.90 10.07 -6.89
N PHE A 49 11.38 9.55 -8.02
CA PHE A 49 11.97 10.40 -9.06
C PHE A 49 11.00 11.48 -9.52
N ALA A 50 9.71 11.14 -9.63
CA ALA A 50 8.67 12.07 -10.04
C ALA A 50 8.49 13.23 -9.05
N GLU A 51 8.55 12.97 -7.74
CA GLU A 51 8.41 14.01 -6.70
C GLU A 51 9.63 14.94 -6.60
N ARG A 52 10.78 14.52 -7.11
CA ARG A 52 12.04 15.30 -7.09
C ARG A 52 12.22 16.23 -8.28
N LEU A 53 11.46 16.02 -9.33
CA LEU A 53 11.53 16.88 -10.49
C LEU A 53 10.95 18.25 -10.16
N PRO A 54 11.59 19.33 -10.59
CA PRO A 54 10.95 20.64 -10.59
C PRO A 54 9.61 20.54 -11.32
N ARG A 55 8.55 20.99 -10.69
CA ARG A 55 7.20 20.96 -11.23
C ARG A 55 6.63 22.35 -11.28
N ILE A 56 5.85 22.60 -12.31
CA ILE A 56 5.03 23.79 -12.42
C ILE A 56 3.63 23.30 -12.70
N HIS A 57 2.67 23.75 -11.89
CA HIS A 57 1.28 23.40 -12.02
C HIS A 57 0.52 24.52 -12.70
N PHE A 58 -0.39 24.15 -13.57
CA PHE A 58 -1.34 25.05 -14.19
C PHE A 58 -2.75 24.69 -13.79
N SER A 59 -3.57 25.70 -13.65
CA SER A 59 -5.00 25.52 -13.52
C SER A 59 -5.75 26.69 -14.17
N PRO A 60 -6.63 26.46 -15.12
CA PRO A 60 -7.48 27.55 -15.64
C PRO A 60 -8.47 27.98 -14.56
N LYS A 61 -8.55 29.29 -14.27
CA LYS A 61 -9.55 29.78 -13.31
C LYS A 61 -10.95 29.47 -13.81
N LEU A 62 -11.27 29.99 -15.00
CA LEU A 62 -12.55 29.72 -15.68
C LEU A 62 -12.26 28.97 -16.97
N PHE A 63 -13.02 27.96 -17.22
CA PHE A 63 -12.85 27.12 -18.41
C PHE A 63 -14.18 26.58 -18.95
N THR A 64 -14.16 26.17 -20.20
CA THR A 64 -15.22 25.37 -20.80
C THR A 64 -14.62 24.05 -21.26
N PHE A 65 -15.18 22.95 -20.81
CA PHE A 65 -14.74 21.62 -21.21
C PHE A 65 -15.95 20.76 -21.60
N ASP A 66 -15.98 20.32 -22.85
CA ASP A 66 -17.07 19.52 -23.44
C ASP A 66 -18.46 20.17 -23.20
N GLY A 67 -18.56 21.47 -23.44
CA GLY A 67 -19.82 22.25 -23.27
C GLY A 67 -20.18 22.59 -21.81
N THR A 68 -19.43 22.12 -20.82
CA THR A 68 -19.63 22.48 -19.41
C THR A 68 -18.69 23.61 -18.98
N GLN A 69 -19.23 24.59 -18.27
CA GLN A 69 -18.45 25.68 -17.68
C GLN A 69 -17.98 25.29 -16.27
N GLY A 70 -16.67 25.46 -16.00
CA GLY A 70 -16.06 25.16 -14.73
C GLY A 70 -15.23 26.30 -14.20
N ASP A 71 -14.96 26.24 -12.88
CA ASP A 71 -14.13 27.19 -12.15
C ASP A 71 -13.16 26.43 -11.25
N MET A 72 -11.86 26.64 -11.44
CA MET A 72 -10.78 26.09 -10.63
C MET A 72 -10.11 27.14 -9.75
N SER A 73 -10.77 28.26 -9.43
CA SER A 73 -10.23 29.26 -8.51
C SER A 73 -10.09 28.77 -7.07
N SER A 74 -10.79 27.70 -6.72
CA SER A 74 -10.71 27.03 -5.42
C SER A 74 -11.13 25.56 -5.50
N TRP A 75 -10.77 24.76 -4.51
CA TRP A 75 -11.26 23.39 -4.39
C TRP A 75 -12.78 23.33 -4.22
N GLN A 76 -13.38 24.34 -3.61
CA GLN A 76 -14.84 24.44 -3.48
C GLN A 76 -15.49 24.60 -4.86
N SER A 77 -15.05 25.58 -5.68
CA SER A 77 -15.61 25.81 -7.01
C SER A 77 -15.35 24.64 -7.96
N TYR A 78 -14.17 24.05 -7.92
CA TYR A 78 -13.89 22.80 -8.64
C TYR A 78 -14.89 21.70 -8.26
N GLY A 79 -15.17 21.51 -6.96
CA GLY A 79 -16.13 20.51 -6.50
C GLY A 79 -17.55 20.74 -7.00
N ILE A 80 -18.01 22.00 -7.12
CA ILE A 80 -19.31 22.34 -7.73
C ILE A 80 -19.34 21.87 -9.18
N TRP A 81 -18.30 22.16 -9.95
CA TRP A 81 -18.22 21.73 -11.35
C TRP A 81 -18.15 20.20 -11.45
N GLN A 82 -17.30 19.53 -10.66
CA GLN A 82 -17.21 18.08 -10.66
C GLN A 82 -18.55 17.42 -10.29
N ASN A 83 -19.29 18.00 -9.32
CA ASN A 83 -20.62 17.52 -8.95
C ASN A 83 -21.63 17.68 -10.11
N SER A 84 -21.50 18.72 -10.93
CA SER A 84 -22.36 18.89 -12.12
C SER A 84 -22.19 17.75 -13.12
N LEU A 85 -20.95 17.19 -13.23
CA LEU A 85 -20.67 16.02 -14.09
C LEU A 85 -21.26 14.71 -13.56
N LEU A 86 -21.61 14.63 -12.28
CA LEU A 86 -22.28 13.49 -11.66
C LEU A 86 -23.82 13.57 -11.83
N THR A 87 -24.34 14.75 -12.04
CA THR A 87 -25.79 15.00 -12.04
C THR A 87 -26.50 14.17 -13.11
N GLY A 88 -27.53 13.41 -12.68
CA GLY A 88 -28.33 12.53 -13.54
C GLY A 88 -27.66 11.22 -13.96
N ARG A 89 -26.44 10.96 -13.50
CA ARG A 89 -25.67 9.74 -13.82
C ARG A 89 -25.87 8.58 -12.84
N ASP A 90 -26.67 8.80 -11.80
CA ASP A 90 -26.96 7.87 -10.71
C ASP A 90 -28.31 7.14 -10.84
N GLN A 91 -28.87 7.10 -12.06
CA GLN A 91 -30.14 6.42 -12.30
C GLN A 91 -29.95 4.91 -12.47
N LEU A 92 -30.78 4.12 -11.78
CA LEU A 92 -30.79 2.66 -11.86
C LEU A 92 -32.08 2.17 -12.54
N ALA A 93 -31.96 1.11 -13.33
CA ALA A 93 -33.10 0.41 -13.90
C ALA A 93 -33.85 -0.40 -12.82
N GLU A 94 -35.18 -0.57 -12.97
CA GLU A 94 -36.00 -1.27 -11.98
C GLU A 94 -35.52 -2.69 -11.60
N PRO A 95 -35.01 -3.52 -12.55
CA PRO A 95 -34.50 -4.84 -12.16
C PRO A 95 -33.39 -4.80 -11.12
N ILE A 96 -32.53 -3.77 -11.18
CA ILE A 96 -31.44 -3.61 -10.18
C ILE A 96 -31.99 -3.15 -8.84
N LYS A 97 -32.96 -2.25 -8.84
CA LYS A 97 -33.60 -1.81 -7.59
C LYS A 97 -34.27 -2.99 -6.86
N LEU A 98 -34.95 -3.86 -7.60
CA LEU A 98 -35.51 -5.10 -7.06
C LEU A 98 -34.42 -6.01 -6.49
N LYS A 99 -33.33 -6.19 -7.26
CA LYS A 99 -32.19 -7.00 -6.82
C LYS A 99 -31.53 -6.48 -5.55
N LEU A 100 -31.39 -5.16 -5.42
CA LEU A 100 -30.84 -4.55 -4.19
C LEU A 100 -31.73 -4.80 -2.97
N ARG A 101 -33.07 -4.74 -3.13
CA ARG A 101 -34.01 -5.05 -2.07
C ARG A 101 -33.89 -6.50 -1.62
N GLU A 102 -33.78 -7.44 -2.57
CA GLU A 102 -33.54 -8.86 -2.26
C GLU A 102 -32.23 -9.07 -1.53
N LEU A 103 -31.12 -8.51 -2.03
CA LEU A 103 -29.78 -8.65 -1.45
C LEU A 103 -29.73 -8.13 -0.02
N THR A 104 -30.49 -7.10 0.31
CA THR A 104 -30.46 -6.44 1.62
C THR A 104 -31.61 -6.80 2.53
N ALA A 105 -32.52 -7.70 2.13
CA ALA A 105 -33.70 -8.10 2.90
C ALA A 105 -33.35 -8.69 4.28
N GLY A 106 -32.20 -9.37 4.39
CA GLY A 106 -31.69 -9.93 5.64
C GLY A 106 -30.75 -9.03 6.43
N CYS A 107 -30.46 -7.83 5.92
CA CYS A 107 -29.50 -6.93 6.58
C CYS A 107 -30.20 -6.08 7.65
N ASN A 108 -29.69 -6.12 8.88
CA ASN A 108 -30.24 -5.41 10.02
C ASN A 108 -29.63 -4.01 10.21
N THR A 109 -28.45 -3.77 9.68
CA THR A 109 -27.70 -2.52 9.86
C THR A 109 -27.37 -1.87 8.52
N PRO A 110 -27.17 -0.53 8.48
CA PRO A 110 -26.67 0.13 7.29
C PRO A 110 -25.32 -0.44 6.81
N ARG A 111 -24.43 -0.81 7.73
CA ARG A 111 -23.12 -1.40 7.41
C ARG A 111 -23.27 -2.74 6.66
N GLU A 112 -24.15 -3.61 7.10
CA GLU A 112 -24.44 -4.87 6.40
C GLU A 112 -24.97 -4.65 4.99
N LYS A 113 -25.84 -3.64 4.80
CA LYS A 113 -26.36 -3.28 3.47
C LYS A 113 -25.25 -2.77 2.56
N VAL A 114 -24.37 -1.91 3.08
CA VAL A 114 -23.20 -1.40 2.32
C VAL A 114 -22.30 -2.57 1.91
N GLN A 115 -22.04 -3.51 2.82
CA GLN A 115 -21.23 -4.69 2.53
C GLN A 115 -21.87 -5.58 1.45
N ALA A 116 -23.19 -5.80 1.51
CA ALA A 116 -23.92 -6.56 0.49
C ALA A 116 -23.81 -5.89 -0.88
N VAL A 117 -23.93 -4.56 -0.95
CA VAL A 117 -23.74 -3.78 -2.19
C VAL A 117 -22.30 -3.90 -2.71
N TYR A 118 -21.31 -3.82 -1.84
CA TYR A 118 -19.90 -3.93 -2.19
C TYR A 118 -19.55 -5.33 -2.73
N ASN A 119 -20.09 -6.38 -2.11
CA ASN A 119 -19.93 -7.73 -2.61
C ASN A 119 -20.60 -7.92 -3.98
N TYR A 120 -21.80 -7.36 -4.15
CA TYR A 120 -22.50 -7.39 -5.44
C TYR A 120 -21.73 -6.67 -6.55
N LEU A 121 -21.11 -5.51 -6.25
CA LEU A 121 -20.19 -4.83 -7.16
C LEU A 121 -19.04 -5.77 -7.58
N ALA A 122 -18.42 -6.45 -6.60
CA ALA A 122 -17.30 -7.38 -6.83
C ALA A 122 -17.68 -8.55 -7.75
N GLU A 123 -18.89 -9.06 -7.63
CA GLU A 123 -19.38 -10.21 -8.39
C GLU A 123 -19.84 -9.86 -9.81
N THR A 124 -20.34 -8.64 -10.00
CA THR A 124 -21.05 -8.27 -11.25
C THR A 124 -20.28 -7.30 -12.12
N THR A 125 -19.18 -6.73 -11.65
CA THR A 125 -18.43 -5.74 -12.40
C THR A 125 -16.94 -6.04 -12.44
N ARG A 126 -16.27 -5.41 -13.41
CA ARG A 126 -14.82 -5.39 -13.54
C ARG A 126 -14.33 -3.98 -13.86
N TYR A 127 -13.10 -3.68 -13.44
CA TYR A 127 -12.45 -2.43 -13.78
C TYR A 127 -11.98 -2.43 -15.24
N VAL A 128 -12.34 -1.38 -15.97
CA VAL A 128 -11.82 -1.08 -17.31
C VAL A 128 -11.58 0.43 -17.38
N SER A 129 -10.33 0.84 -17.60
CA SER A 129 -9.98 2.26 -17.69
C SER A 129 -10.56 2.91 -18.96
N ILE A 130 -11.31 4.01 -18.78
CA ILE A 130 -11.88 4.82 -19.84
C ILE A 130 -11.60 6.28 -19.54
N GLN A 131 -10.67 6.90 -20.30
CA GLN A 131 -10.19 8.25 -20.01
C GLN A 131 -10.10 9.12 -21.28
N LEU A 132 -11.08 9.02 -22.16
CA LEU A 132 -11.11 9.79 -23.39
C LEU A 132 -12.00 11.04 -23.22
N GLY A 133 -11.42 12.23 -23.47
CA GLY A 133 -12.15 13.50 -23.40
C GLY A 133 -12.78 13.70 -22.02
N ILE A 134 -14.06 14.11 -22.00
CA ILE A 134 -14.81 14.31 -20.75
C ILE A 134 -14.91 13.04 -19.91
N GLY A 135 -14.84 11.85 -20.52
CA GLY A 135 -14.80 10.56 -19.80
C GLY A 135 -13.58 10.39 -18.89
N GLY A 136 -12.54 11.25 -19.02
CA GLY A 136 -11.47 11.36 -18.04
C GLY A 136 -11.92 11.91 -16.68
N LEU A 137 -13.06 12.64 -16.64
CA LEU A 137 -13.55 13.34 -15.45
C LEU A 137 -15.00 12.99 -15.10
N GLN A 138 -15.83 12.76 -16.09
CA GLN A 138 -17.24 12.40 -15.93
C GLN A 138 -17.40 10.88 -15.84
N PRO A 139 -18.14 10.35 -14.85
CA PRO A 139 -18.42 8.92 -14.77
C PRO A 139 -19.35 8.45 -15.91
N ILE A 140 -19.21 7.20 -16.30
CA ILE A 140 -20.22 6.49 -17.06
C ILE A 140 -21.51 6.44 -16.21
N ALA A 141 -22.68 6.51 -16.85
CA ALA A 141 -23.94 6.43 -16.13
C ALA A 141 -24.07 5.07 -15.40
N ALA A 142 -24.64 5.08 -14.21
CA ALA A 142 -24.82 3.88 -13.38
C ALA A 142 -25.61 2.77 -14.10
N SER A 143 -26.62 3.14 -14.91
CA SER A 143 -27.37 2.22 -15.77
C SER A 143 -26.50 1.53 -16.82
N ASP A 144 -25.50 2.24 -17.37
CA ASP A 144 -24.60 1.70 -18.39
C ASP A 144 -23.55 0.79 -17.77
N VAL A 145 -23.00 1.14 -16.59
CA VAL A 145 -22.12 0.25 -15.81
C VAL A 145 -22.85 -1.05 -15.49
N CYS A 146 -24.08 -0.96 -15.01
CA CYS A 146 -24.92 -2.13 -14.72
C CYS A 146 -25.09 -3.02 -15.95
N ARG A 147 -25.43 -2.45 -17.12
CA ARG A 147 -25.66 -3.17 -18.35
C ARG A 147 -24.40 -3.81 -18.91
N ALA A 148 -23.27 -3.09 -18.84
CA ALA A 148 -22.00 -3.50 -19.43
C ALA A 148 -21.17 -4.42 -18.54
N GLY A 149 -21.40 -4.41 -17.22
CA GLY A 149 -20.62 -5.15 -16.23
C GLY A 149 -19.18 -4.63 -16.09
N PHE A 150 -18.91 -3.37 -16.46
CA PHE A 150 -17.61 -2.74 -16.27
C PHE A 150 -17.70 -1.22 -16.11
N GLY A 151 -16.66 -0.65 -15.54
CA GLY A 151 -16.46 0.80 -15.43
C GLY A 151 -15.03 1.11 -14.99
N ASP A 152 -14.67 2.38 -15.13
CA ASP A 152 -13.44 2.89 -14.50
C ASP A 152 -13.71 3.31 -13.04
N CYS A 153 -12.71 3.91 -12.37
CA CYS A 153 -12.87 4.35 -10.97
C CYS A 153 -14.08 5.26 -10.77
N LYS A 154 -14.32 6.17 -11.72
CA LYS A 154 -15.44 7.10 -11.67
C LYS A 154 -16.79 6.39 -11.84
N GLY A 155 -16.88 5.53 -12.86
CA GLY A 155 -18.10 4.78 -13.18
C GLY A 155 -18.47 3.82 -12.06
N LEU A 156 -17.52 3.04 -11.53
CA LEU A 156 -17.77 2.08 -10.46
C LEU A 156 -18.13 2.77 -9.13
N SER A 157 -17.46 3.88 -8.78
CA SER A 157 -17.82 4.67 -7.59
C SER A 157 -19.21 5.31 -7.72
N ASN A 158 -19.55 5.85 -8.90
CA ASN A 158 -20.87 6.40 -9.16
C ASN A 158 -21.96 5.31 -9.17
N TYR A 159 -21.69 4.14 -9.70
CA TYR A 159 -22.62 3.00 -9.65
C TYR A 159 -22.87 2.53 -8.24
N THR A 160 -21.81 2.43 -7.41
CA THR A 160 -21.94 2.09 -6.00
C THR A 160 -22.74 3.16 -5.25
N HIS A 161 -22.46 4.45 -5.51
CA HIS A 161 -23.24 5.56 -4.97
C HIS A 161 -24.73 5.44 -5.32
N ALA A 162 -25.04 5.16 -6.59
CA ALA A 162 -26.42 4.99 -7.03
C ALA A 162 -27.15 3.84 -6.32
N MET A 163 -26.48 2.71 -6.11
CA MET A 163 -27.02 1.56 -5.37
C MET A 163 -27.29 1.91 -3.90
N LEU A 164 -26.35 2.60 -3.24
CA LEU A 164 -26.52 3.02 -1.84
C LEU A 164 -27.63 4.06 -1.70
N LYS A 165 -27.74 5.00 -2.65
CA LYS A 165 -28.81 6.01 -2.72
C LYS A 165 -30.20 5.36 -2.83
N GLU A 166 -30.37 4.32 -3.65
CA GLU A 166 -31.63 3.55 -3.76
C GLU A 166 -32.03 2.91 -2.40
N LEU A 167 -31.05 2.52 -1.61
CA LEU A 167 -31.25 1.96 -0.27
C LEU A 167 -31.39 3.01 0.84
N GLY A 168 -31.37 4.31 0.49
CA GLY A 168 -31.43 5.41 1.45
C GLY A 168 -30.16 5.60 2.29
N ILE A 169 -29.03 5.07 1.83
CA ILE A 169 -27.74 5.18 2.54
C ILE A 169 -26.94 6.34 1.92
N PRO A 170 -26.58 7.37 2.71
CA PRO A 170 -25.80 8.48 2.22
C PRO A 170 -24.38 8.03 1.84
N SER A 171 -23.87 8.57 0.75
CA SER A 171 -22.47 8.38 0.34
C SER A 171 -21.98 9.58 -0.46
N VAL A 172 -20.69 9.83 -0.44
CA VAL A 172 -20.06 11.00 -1.08
C VAL A 172 -19.00 10.53 -2.06
N TYR A 173 -19.17 10.90 -3.32
CA TYR A 173 -18.17 10.68 -4.34
C TYR A 173 -16.90 11.46 -3.97
N THR A 174 -15.76 10.78 -4.00
CA THR A 174 -14.50 11.32 -3.48
C THR A 174 -13.40 11.13 -4.51
N VAL A 175 -12.66 12.19 -4.81
CA VAL A 175 -11.49 12.13 -5.69
C VAL A 175 -10.21 12.24 -4.86
N ILE A 176 -9.18 11.51 -5.26
CA ILE A 176 -7.95 11.33 -4.51
C ILE A 176 -6.76 11.12 -5.44
N SER A 177 -5.54 11.36 -4.95
CA SER A 177 -4.30 10.95 -5.62
C SER A 177 -3.78 9.64 -5.03
N THR A 178 -3.45 8.68 -5.89
CA THR A 178 -2.68 7.49 -5.50
C THR A 178 -1.17 7.74 -5.56
N ASP A 179 -0.72 8.80 -6.22
CA ASP A 179 0.69 9.13 -6.42
C ASP A 179 1.22 10.13 -5.39
N ASN A 180 0.36 11.06 -4.94
CA ASN A 180 0.74 12.13 -4.02
C ASN A 180 -0.09 12.04 -2.74
N GLU A 181 0.59 11.93 -1.61
CA GLU A 181 -0.09 11.89 -0.32
C GLU A 181 -0.79 13.22 0.04
N ARG A 182 -0.25 14.34 -0.46
CA ARG A 182 -0.75 15.68 -0.15
C ARG A 182 -1.24 16.40 -1.40
N LEU A 183 -2.37 17.06 -1.26
CA LEU A 183 -2.86 18.05 -2.21
C LEU A 183 -2.33 19.44 -1.82
N LEU A 184 -2.13 20.29 -2.81
CA LEU A 184 -1.82 21.70 -2.57
C LEU A 184 -3.10 22.41 -2.15
N PRO A 185 -3.23 22.89 -0.89
CA PRO A 185 -4.50 23.41 -0.39
C PRO A 185 -4.93 24.70 -1.07
N ASP A 186 -3.96 25.53 -1.46
CA ASP A 186 -4.19 26.86 -2.04
C ASP A 186 -4.13 26.86 -3.58
N PHE A 187 -4.02 25.71 -4.19
CA PHE A 187 -3.95 25.55 -5.64
C PHE A 187 -4.83 24.38 -6.10
N SER A 188 -6.01 24.70 -6.62
CA SER A 188 -6.92 23.69 -7.16
C SER A 188 -6.54 23.31 -8.59
N SER A 189 -6.37 22.02 -8.86
CA SER A 189 -6.13 21.49 -10.18
C SER A 189 -6.54 20.02 -10.26
N VAL A 190 -7.20 19.65 -11.36
CA VAL A 190 -7.58 18.26 -11.62
C VAL A 190 -6.37 17.33 -11.68
N ASP A 191 -5.22 17.82 -12.10
CA ASP A 191 -3.99 17.02 -12.27
C ASP A 191 -3.39 16.52 -10.94
N GLN A 192 -3.87 17.03 -9.82
CA GLN A 192 -3.44 16.57 -8.51
C GLN A 192 -4.11 15.26 -8.08
N MET A 193 -5.16 14.84 -8.79
CA MET A 193 -5.96 13.65 -8.45
C MET A 193 -6.06 12.73 -9.66
N ASN A 194 -5.96 11.44 -9.45
CA ASN A 194 -5.97 10.45 -10.53
C ASN A 194 -6.94 9.28 -10.28
N HIS A 195 -7.67 9.31 -9.15
CA HIS A 195 -8.50 8.22 -8.72
C HIS A 195 -9.80 8.68 -8.06
N ALA A 196 -10.83 7.83 -8.09
CA ALA A 196 -12.11 8.06 -7.43
C ALA A 196 -12.49 6.87 -6.56
N ILE A 197 -12.94 7.17 -5.35
CA ILE A 197 -13.44 6.24 -4.34
C ILE A 197 -14.77 6.74 -3.80
N LEU A 198 -15.36 6.02 -2.85
CA LEU A 198 -16.61 6.42 -2.23
C LEU A 198 -16.47 6.51 -0.70
N GLN A 199 -16.85 7.65 -0.12
CA GLN A 199 -17.04 7.79 1.32
C GLN A 199 -18.50 7.41 1.67
N VAL A 200 -18.68 6.61 2.72
CA VAL A 200 -19.98 6.27 3.27
C VAL A 200 -20.00 6.63 4.75
N PRO A 201 -20.58 7.78 5.12
CA PRO A 201 -20.72 8.14 6.53
C PRO A 201 -21.80 7.28 7.19
N LEU A 202 -21.42 6.56 8.23
CA LEU A 202 -22.32 5.79 9.07
C LEU A 202 -22.41 6.42 10.47
N PRO A 203 -23.44 6.14 11.27
CA PRO A 203 -23.58 6.73 12.61
C PRO A 203 -22.41 6.49 13.55
N GLU A 204 -21.74 5.35 13.41
CA GLU A 204 -20.65 4.91 14.30
C GLU A 204 -19.28 5.04 13.66
N ASP A 205 -19.21 5.20 12.32
CA ASP A 205 -17.97 5.09 11.56
C ASP A 205 -18.11 5.73 10.18
N THR A 206 -16.99 5.99 9.53
CA THR A 206 -16.95 6.39 8.12
C THR A 206 -16.24 5.32 7.32
N LEU A 207 -16.96 4.69 6.39
CA LEU A 207 -16.37 3.72 5.48
C LEU A 207 -15.79 4.41 4.24
N TRP A 208 -14.67 3.88 3.77
CA TRP A 208 -14.05 4.23 2.51
C TRP A 208 -14.08 3.01 1.60
N LEU A 209 -14.69 3.11 0.43
CA LEU A 209 -14.86 1.99 -0.48
C LEU A 209 -13.99 2.18 -1.73
N GLU A 210 -13.06 1.26 -1.92
CA GLU A 210 -12.27 1.11 -3.12
C GLU A 210 -13.08 0.32 -4.16
N CYS A 211 -13.74 1.03 -5.08
CA CYS A 211 -14.66 0.41 -6.03
C CYS A 211 -13.98 -0.25 -7.24
N THR A 212 -12.70 0.05 -7.49
CA THR A 212 -11.96 -0.51 -8.64
C THR A 212 -11.35 -1.87 -8.35
N ASN A 213 -11.12 -2.16 -7.07
CA ASN A 213 -10.62 -3.45 -6.60
C ASN A 213 -11.47 -3.98 -5.45
N PRO A 214 -12.73 -4.37 -5.70
CA PRO A 214 -13.63 -4.86 -4.65
C PRO A 214 -13.24 -6.26 -4.13
N GLN A 215 -12.11 -6.80 -4.55
CA GLN A 215 -11.45 -7.96 -3.91
C GLN A 215 -10.70 -7.58 -2.63
N LEU A 216 -10.41 -6.30 -2.44
CA LEU A 216 -9.91 -5.80 -1.16
C LEU A 216 -10.96 -6.01 -0.05
N PRO A 217 -10.51 -6.17 1.19
CA PRO A 217 -11.42 -6.27 2.32
C PRO A 217 -12.35 -5.06 2.43
N PHE A 218 -13.61 -5.32 2.77
CA PHE A 218 -14.62 -4.29 2.90
C PHE A 218 -14.27 -3.24 3.95
N GLY A 219 -14.26 -1.96 3.57
CA GLY A 219 -13.92 -0.84 4.45
C GLY A 219 -12.43 -0.71 4.79
N TYR A 220 -11.57 -1.50 4.19
CA TYR A 220 -10.14 -1.41 4.33
C TYR A 220 -9.57 -0.28 3.48
N VAL A 221 -8.77 0.60 4.09
CA VAL A 221 -8.04 1.66 3.39
C VAL A 221 -6.63 1.16 3.08
N HIS A 222 -6.38 0.80 1.82
CA HIS A 222 -5.13 0.18 1.41
C HIS A 222 -3.93 1.15 1.38
N SER A 223 -2.72 0.61 1.31
CA SER A 223 -1.47 1.37 1.42
C SER A 223 -1.31 2.49 0.39
N GLY A 224 -1.92 2.36 -0.79
CA GLY A 224 -1.85 3.36 -1.87
C GLY A 224 -2.69 4.63 -1.64
N ILE A 225 -3.56 4.65 -0.61
CA ILE A 225 -4.41 5.81 -0.31
C ILE A 225 -4.51 6.12 1.20
N ALA A 226 -4.00 5.25 2.07
CA ALA A 226 -4.06 5.45 3.52
C ALA A 226 -3.30 6.69 3.94
N GLY A 227 -4.00 7.61 4.62
CA GLY A 227 -3.45 8.88 5.05
C GLY A 227 -3.23 9.89 3.92
N HIS A 228 -3.79 9.69 2.72
CA HIS A 228 -3.76 10.69 1.65
C HIS A 228 -4.83 11.76 1.84
N ASP A 229 -4.56 12.94 1.31
CA ASP A 229 -5.56 13.99 1.18
C ASP A 229 -6.51 13.63 0.02
N ALA A 230 -7.80 13.94 0.20
CA ALA A 230 -8.84 13.69 -0.77
C ALA A 230 -9.83 14.87 -0.81
N LEU A 231 -10.63 14.92 -1.86
CA LEU A 231 -11.66 15.91 -2.04
C LEU A 231 -13.03 15.24 -2.11
N LEU A 232 -13.87 15.52 -1.14
CA LEU A 232 -15.29 15.14 -1.15
C LEU A 232 -16.03 16.04 -2.14
N ILE A 233 -16.76 15.43 -3.05
CA ILE A 233 -17.55 16.15 -4.06
C ILE A 233 -19.00 16.25 -3.58
N THR A 234 -19.38 17.44 -3.20
CA THR A 234 -20.74 17.73 -2.71
C THR A 234 -21.46 18.77 -3.58
N LYS A 235 -22.75 18.98 -3.35
CA LYS A 235 -23.52 20.02 -4.04
C LYS A 235 -23.07 21.42 -3.67
N GLU A 236 -22.56 21.59 -2.47
CA GLU A 236 -22.02 22.83 -1.91
C GLU A 236 -20.58 23.09 -2.35
N GLY A 237 -19.95 22.12 -2.99
CA GLY A 237 -18.58 22.20 -3.51
C GLY A 237 -17.66 21.12 -3.02
N GLY A 238 -16.37 21.30 -3.29
CA GLY A 238 -15.32 20.39 -2.86
C GLY A 238 -14.90 20.67 -1.42
N ILE A 239 -14.83 19.63 -0.61
CA ILE A 239 -14.38 19.68 0.78
C ILE A 239 -13.13 18.80 0.93
N MET A 240 -12.01 19.43 1.24
CA MET A 240 -10.79 18.68 1.51
C MET A 240 -10.90 17.88 2.81
N CYS A 241 -10.46 16.64 2.76
CA CYS A 241 -10.37 15.77 3.93
C CYS A 241 -9.10 14.93 3.85
N ARG A 242 -8.84 14.16 4.89
CA ARG A 242 -7.73 13.21 4.94
C ARG A 242 -8.25 11.84 5.28
N LEU A 243 -7.82 10.84 4.52
CA LEU A 243 -8.15 9.44 4.80
C LEU A 243 -7.44 8.98 6.09
N PRO A 244 -8.04 8.04 6.82
CA PRO A 244 -7.39 7.44 7.97
C PRO A 244 -6.13 6.67 7.56
N SER A 245 -5.19 6.56 8.47
CA SER A 245 -4.02 5.68 8.39
C SER A 245 -3.96 4.82 9.64
N TYR A 246 -3.17 3.75 9.58
CA TYR A 246 -3.05 2.81 10.67
C TYR A 246 -1.79 3.08 11.49
N PRO A 247 -1.82 2.88 12.83
CA PRO A 247 -0.62 2.89 13.65
C PRO A 247 0.39 1.84 13.18
N ASP A 248 1.68 2.17 13.24
CA ASP A 248 2.77 1.28 12.82
C ASP A 248 2.71 -0.09 13.51
N SER A 249 2.31 -0.11 14.79
CA SER A 249 2.20 -1.32 15.60
C SER A 249 1.07 -2.28 15.19
N LEU A 250 0.11 -1.83 14.38
CA LEU A 250 -0.96 -2.69 13.84
C LEU A 250 -0.58 -3.31 12.50
N ASN A 251 0.36 -2.71 11.77
CA ASN A 251 0.88 -3.23 10.52
C ASN A 251 1.91 -4.32 10.81
N THR A 252 1.43 -5.54 11.05
CA THR A 252 2.26 -6.61 11.63
C THR A 252 2.56 -7.74 10.67
N GLN A 253 3.78 -8.29 10.81
CA GLN A 253 4.12 -9.61 10.30
C GLN A 253 4.71 -10.45 11.45
N THR A 254 4.14 -11.62 11.69
CA THR A 254 4.65 -12.58 12.68
C THR A 254 5.08 -13.84 11.97
N THR A 255 6.31 -14.27 12.18
CA THR A 255 6.85 -15.54 11.65
C THR A 255 7.19 -16.46 12.82
N ASN A 256 6.66 -17.69 12.79
CA ASN A 256 7.03 -18.72 13.75
C ASN A 256 7.61 -19.93 12.99
N ALA A 257 8.70 -20.48 13.48
CA ALA A 257 9.28 -21.69 12.90
C ALA A 257 9.81 -22.62 13.98
N SER A 258 9.48 -23.90 13.84
CA SER A 258 10.08 -25.00 14.61
C SER A 258 10.98 -25.80 13.67
N VAL A 259 12.26 -25.84 14.01
CA VAL A 259 13.33 -26.42 13.18
C VAL A 259 13.89 -27.66 13.85
N THR A 260 13.73 -28.81 13.24
CA THR A 260 14.39 -30.07 13.67
C THR A 260 15.61 -30.28 12.79
N LEU A 261 16.79 -30.13 13.39
CA LEU A 261 18.09 -30.27 12.72
C LEU A 261 18.49 -31.75 12.61
N THR A 262 19.14 -32.10 11.50
CA THR A 262 19.83 -33.39 11.36
C THR A 262 21.32 -33.27 11.74
N PRO A 263 21.99 -34.34 12.15
CA PRO A 263 23.44 -34.32 12.43
C PRO A 263 24.32 -34.00 11.22
N THR A 264 23.75 -34.00 10.01
CA THR A 264 24.45 -33.69 8.75
C THR A 264 24.31 -32.22 8.35
N GLY A 265 23.45 -31.45 9.03
CA GLY A 265 23.20 -30.04 8.70
C GLY A 265 21.93 -29.78 7.90
N GLY A 266 21.15 -30.81 7.60
CA GLY A 266 19.80 -30.67 7.04
C GLY A 266 18.78 -30.28 8.11
N ALA A 267 17.55 -29.98 7.69
CA ALA A 267 16.45 -29.67 8.60
C ALA A 267 15.08 -30.00 8.02
N LYS A 268 14.17 -30.29 8.95
CA LYS A 268 12.71 -30.24 8.74
C LYS A 268 12.15 -29.09 9.54
N ILE A 269 11.37 -28.24 8.88
CA ILE A 269 10.87 -27.00 9.45
C ILE A 269 9.36 -26.96 9.30
N LYS A 270 8.66 -26.65 10.40
CA LYS A 270 7.27 -26.23 10.39
C LYS A 270 7.25 -24.72 10.54
N ALA A 271 6.76 -24.01 9.54
CA ALA A 271 6.71 -22.55 9.50
C ALA A 271 5.28 -22.04 9.42
N SER A 272 5.01 -20.94 10.10
CA SER A 272 3.77 -20.16 9.94
C SER A 272 4.08 -18.68 9.90
N GLY A 273 3.28 -17.94 9.13
CA GLY A 273 3.38 -16.49 9.01
C GLY A 273 2.01 -15.84 9.02
N ILE A 274 1.83 -14.83 9.88
CA ILE A 274 0.61 -14.01 9.93
C ILE A 274 0.98 -12.60 9.53
N SER A 275 0.32 -12.08 8.48
CA SER A 275 0.50 -10.70 8.01
C SER A 275 -0.81 -9.93 8.09
N ARG A 276 -0.76 -8.67 8.54
CA ARG A 276 -1.92 -7.77 8.68
C ARG A 276 -1.69 -6.45 7.98
N LEU A 277 -2.77 -5.78 7.60
CA LEU A 277 -2.80 -4.46 6.97
C LEU A 277 -1.89 -4.40 5.72
N PHE A 278 -0.96 -3.45 5.62
CA PHE A 278 -0.08 -3.30 4.46
C PHE A 278 0.82 -4.53 4.23
N GLN A 279 1.18 -5.22 5.30
CA GLN A 279 1.91 -6.48 5.18
C GLN A 279 1.01 -7.62 4.66
N TYR A 280 -0.31 -7.58 4.94
CA TYR A 280 -1.28 -8.44 4.28
C TYR A 280 -1.30 -8.23 2.77
N GLU A 281 -1.28 -6.97 2.28
CA GLU A 281 -1.32 -6.67 0.84
C GLU A 281 -0.20 -7.37 0.07
N SER A 282 1.01 -7.39 0.63
CA SER A 282 2.17 -8.04 0.01
C SER A 282 2.02 -9.55 -0.09
N MET A 283 1.20 -10.16 0.78
CA MET A 283 1.02 -11.62 0.86
C MET A 283 -0.29 -12.10 0.22
N ALA A 284 -1.33 -11.27 0.18
CA ALA A 284 -2.68 -11.66 -0.26
C ALA A 284 -2.71 -12.22 -1.71
N GLY A 285 -1.78 -11.78 -2.56
CA GLY A 285 -1.64 -12.29 -3.93
C GLY A 285 -1.43 -13.81 -4.02
N ILE A 286 -0.86 -14.45 -2.97
CA ILE A 286 -0.58 -15.89 -2.96
C ILE A 286 -1.86 -16.75 -3.05
N THR A 287 -3.00 -16.23 -2.59
CA THR A 287 -4.28 -16.95 -2.63
C THR A 287 -4.73 -17.26 -4.05
N ARG A 288 -4.32 -16.44 -5.03
CA ARG A 288 -4.69 -16.54 -6.44
C ARG A 288 -3.67 -17.32 -7.28
N LEU A 289 -2.52 -17.65 -6.70
CA LEU A 289 -1.48 -18.40 -7.42
C LEU A 289 -1.84 -19.89 -7.52
N GLU A 290 -1.44 -20.51 -8.62
CA GLU A 290 -1.45 -21.96 -8.76
C GLU A 290 -0.54 -22.62 -7.72
N PRO A 291 -0.80 -23.87 -7.31
CA PRO A 291 -0.04 -24.55 -6.24
C PRO A 291 1.48 -24.54 -6.43
N SER A 292 1.96 -24.71 -7.67
CA SER A 292 3.39 -24.66 -8.00
C SER A 292 3.97 -23.27 -7.76
N HIS A 293 3.29 -22.23 -8.22
CA HIS A 293 3.71 -20.85 -8.07
C HIS A 293 3.66 -20.38 -6.60
N ARG A 294 2.75 -20.92 -5.76
CA ARG A 294 2.76 -20.68 -4.31
C ARG A 294 4.06 -21.13 -3.66
N LYS A 295 4.57 -22.32 -4.07
CA LYS A 295 5.87 -22.83 -3.58
C LYS A 295 7.02 -21.90 -3.96
N ASP A 296 7.04 -21.43 -5.22
CA ASP A 296 8.09 -20.54 -5.70
C ASP A 296 8.04 -19.17 -5.03
N TYR A 297 6.83 -18.64 -4.81
CA TYR A 297 6.62 -17.42 -4.06
C TYR A 297 7.18 -17.51 -2.63
N LEU A 298 6.81 -18.54 -1.86
CA LEU A 298 7.34 -18.74 -0.51
C LEU A 298 8.85 -18.99 -0.51
N ARG A 299 9.36 -19.77 -1.46
CA ARG A 299 10.81 -20.04 -1.60
C ARG A 299 11.60 -18.74 -1.82
N SER A 300 11.07 -17.79 -2.57
CA SER A 300 11.74 -16.51 -2.83
C SER A 300 11.99 -15.71 -1.56
N GLY A 301 11.14 -15.85 -0.53
CA GLY A 301 11.25 -15.22 0.79
C GLY A 301 12.27 -15.90 1.73
N ILE A 302 12.71 -17.11 1.42
CA ILE A 302 13.55 -17.93 2.31
C ILE A 302 15.02 -17.86 1.88
N ASN A 303 15.92 -17.62 2.84
CA ASN A 303 17.36 -17.55 2.59
C ASN A 303 18.03 -18.93 2.75
N LEU A 304 17.60 -19.89 1.91
CA LEU A 304 18.20 -21.21 1.78
C LEU A 304 18.46 -21.52 0.29
N ILE A 305 19.59 -22.15 -0.01
CA ILE A 305 19.96 -22.49 -1.39
C ILE A 305 19.00 -23.54 -1.97
N GLN A 306 18.64 -24.54 -1.15
CA GLN A 306 17.71 -25.59 -1.51
C GLN A 306 16.65 -25.72 -0.42
N ALA A 307 15.40 -25.43 -0.76
CA ALA A 307 14.27 -25.56 0.13
C ALA A 307 13.10 -26.23 -0.62
N ASN A 308 12.70 -27.41 -0.14
CA ASN A 308 11.50 -28.09 -0.66
C ASN A 308 10.31 -27.72 0.21
N ILE A 309 9.36 -26.93 -0.35
CA ILE A 309 8.18 -26.44 0.38
C ILE A 309 6.99 -27.35 0.10
N ASN A 310 6.32 -27.78 1.17
CA ASN A 310 5.18 -28.68 1.12
C ASN A 310 4.09 -28.27 2.12
N ASN A 311 2.92 -28.89 2.02
CA ASN A 311 1.80 -28.75 2.98
C ASN A 311 1.39 -27.29 3.22
N ILE A 312 1.26 -26.51 2.14
CA ILE A 312 0.86 -25.11 2.22
C ILE A 312 -0.63 -25.03 2.56
N GLN A 313 -0.94 -24.33 3.65
CA GLN A 313 -2.29 -23.97 4.07
C GLN A 313 -2.38 -22.45 4.18
N ILE A 314 -3.45 -21.89 3.66
CA ILE A 314 -3.65 -20.44 3.61
C ILE A 314 -5.06 -20.15 4.13
N ASN A 315 -5.12 -19.29 5.17
CA ASN A 315 -6.36 -18.76 5.71
C ASN A 315 -6.35 -17.24 5.56
N GLU A 316 -7.33 -16.72 4.85
CA GLU A 316 -7.49 -15.28 4.63
C GLU A 316 -8.74 -14.77 5.34
N ALA A 317 -8.59 -13.71 6.16
CA ALA A 317 -9.69 -12.99 6.77
C ALA A 317 -9.76 -11.58 6.17
N LYS A 318 -10.83 -11.32 5.40
CA LYS A 318 -11.10 -10.04 4.75
C LYS A 318 -11.98 -9.15 5.63
N GLU A 319 -11.43 -8.73 6.74
CA GLU A 319 -12.06 -7.79 7.69
C GLU A 319 -11.48 -6.38 7.52
N VAL A 320 -11.96 -5.40 8.31
CA VAL A 320 -11.42 -4.02 8.33
C VAL A 320 -9.92 -4.00 8.66
N ILE A 321 -9.48 -4.94 9.51
CA ILE A 321 -8.05 -5.25 9.72
C ILE A 321 -7.78 -6.59 9.03
N PRO A 322 -7.44 -6.58 7.74
CA PRO A 322 -7.26 -7.82 7.00
C PRO A 322 -6.06 -8.60 7.49
N MET A 323 -6.19 -9.91 7.39
CA MET A 323 -5.16 -10.84 7.83
C MET A 323 -5.03 -12.02 6.87
N ILE A 324 -3.80 -12.46 6.67
CA ILE A 324 -3.50 -13.73 6.01
C ILE A 324 -2.59 -14.56 6.93
N ASP A 325 -2.99 -15.82 7.19
CA ASP A 325 -2.21 -16.82 7.91
C ASP A 325 -1.78 -17.89 6.91
N ILE A 326 -0.47 -18.12 6.81
CA ILE A 326 0.12 -19.10 5.91
C ILE A 326 0.94 -20.09 6.73
N GLN A 327 0.62 -21.39 6.62
CA GLN A 327 1.34 -22.47 7.27
C GLN A 327 1.93 -23.40 6.21
N TYR A 328 3.17 -23.84 6.40
CA TYR A 328 3.85 -24.73 5.46
C TYR A 328 5.00 -25.46 6.11
N THR A 329 5.48 -26.48 5.42
CA THR A 329 6.67 -27.24 5.84
C THR A 329 7.79 -27.04 4.84
N ILE A 330 9.04 -27.04 5.35
CA ILE A 330 10.25 -26.96 4.54
C ILE A 330 11.13 -28.17 4.86
N GLU A 331 11.66 -28.80 3.84
CA GLU A 331 12.72 -29.80 3.96
C GLU A 331 13.94 -29.33 3.19
N THR A 332 15.12 -29.44 3.80
CA THR A 332 16.39 -29.05 3.19
C THR A 332 17.53 -29.90 3.72
N GLU A 333 18.45 -30.28 2.85
CA GLU A 333 19.70 -30.97 3.23
C GLU A 333 20.79 -30.00 3.68
N GLN A 334 20.59 -28.68 3.45
CA GLN A 334 21.58 -27.63 3.73
C GLN A 334 20.95 -26.44 4.49
N TYR A 335 20.47 -26.69 5.71
CA TYR A 335 20.07 -25.63 6.63
C TYR A 335 21.29 -25.00 7.29
N GLY A 336 22.21 -25.83 7.80
CA GLY A 336 23.48 -25.43 8.40
C GLY A 336 24.68 -25.98 7.63
N ASN A 337 25.79 -25.28 7.72
CA ASN A 337 27.06 -25.72 7.13
C ASN A 337 27.86 -26.51 8.13
N LYS A 338 28.21 -27.76 7.79
CA LYS A 338 29.08 -28.60 8.60
C LYS A 338 30.54 -28.40 8.21
N THR A 339 31.39 -28.11 9.18
CA THR A 339 32.84 -28.00 9.01
C THR A 339 33.52 -28.75 10.14
N GLY A 340 34.16 -29.87 9.82
CA GLY A 340 34.74 -30.75 10.83
C GLY A 340 33.66 -31.28 11.79
N ASN A 341 33.86 -31.04 13.08
CA ASN A 341 32.90 -31.40 14.14
C ASN A 341 31.92 -30.31 14.51
N ARG A 342 31.82 -29.21 13.72
CA ARG A 342 30.95 -28.06 13.99
C ARG A 342 29.84 -27.95 12.96
N LEU A 343 28.65 -27.49 13.42
CA LEU A 343 27.53 -27.05 12.59
C LEU A 343 27.34 -25.53 12.77
N PHE A 344 27.41 -24.79 11.68
CA PHE A 344 27.13 -23.34 11.62
C PHE A 344 25.71 -23.14 11.11
N ILE A 345 24.80 -22.74 11.98
CA ILE A 345 23.37 -22.69 11.75
C ILE A 345 22.91 -21.24 11.68
N PRO A 346 22.23 -20.79 10.61
CA PRO A 346 21.67 -19.44 10.55
C PRO A 346 20.61 -19.22 11.64
N ALA A 347 20.67 -18.10 12.31
CA ALA A 347 19.71 -17.75 13.35
C ALA A 347 18.30 -17.45 12.80
N ASN A 348 18.24 -16.94 11.57
CA ASN A 348 17.00 -16.66 10.87
C ASN A 348 17.16 -16.86 9.36
N ILE A 349 16.24 -17.57 8.73
CA ILE A 349 16.22 -17.82 7.29
C ILE A 349 15.10 -17.05 6.56
N PHE A 350 14.20 -16.39 7.29
CA PHE A 350 12.99 -15.77 6.75
C PHE A 350 13.17 -14.28 6.43
N ARG A 351 14.34 -13.72 6.68
CA ARG A 351 14.59 -12.29 6.45
C ARG A 351 15.75 -12.08 5.50
N LYS A 352 15.48 -11.24 4.50
CA LYS A 352 16.45 -10.79 3.51
C LYS A 352 16.40 -9.27 3.39
N GLY A 353 17.47 -8.67 2.90
CA GLY A 353 17.39 -7.34 2.33
C GLY A 353 17.53 -6.15 3.30
N PHE A 354 18.25 -6.30 4.41
CA PHE A 354 18.58 -5.16 5.29
C PHE A 354 19.80 -4.35 4.81
N THR A 355 20.38 -4.68 3.67
CA THR A 355 21.50 -3.93 3.10
C THR A 355 21.04 -2.54 2.66
N THR A 356 21.71 -1.51 3.14
CA THR A 356 21.48 -0.11 2.74
C THR A 356 22.81 0.44 2.28
N PRO A 357 22.90 1.04 1.08
CA PRO A 357 24.13 1.62 0.58
C PRO A 357 24.63 2.76 1.48
N ASP A 358 25.94 2.81 1.70
CA ASP A 358 26.58 3.95 2.35
C ASP A 358 26.84 5.04 1.28
N LEU A 359 25.95 6.02 1.24
CA LEU A 359 26.08 7.16 0.32
C LEU A 359 27.04 8.18 0.93
N LYS A 360 28.12 8.52 0.20
CA LYS A 360 29.10 9.53 0.64
C LYS A 360 28.45 10.91 0.83
N GLN A 361 27.50 11.24 0.00
CA GLN A 361 26.68 12.45 0.10
C GLN A 361 25.22 12.08 -0.16
N ARG A 362 24.35 12.43 0.79
CA ARG A 362 22.92 12.32 0.65
C ARG A 362 22.32 13.72 0.54
N VAL A 363 21.48 13.92 -0.45
CA VAL A 363 20.83 15.22 -0.71
C VAL A 363 19.37 15.24 -0.29
N GLN A 364 18.76 14.06 -0.08
CA GLN A 364 17.35 13.93 0.25
C GLN A 364 17.14 13.46 1.68
N ASP A 365 16.04 13.91 2.27
CA ASP A 365 15.52 13.36 3.52
C ASP A 365 15.20 11.87 3.38
N ILE A 366 15.16 11.17 4.49
CA ILE A 366 14.85 9.73 4.54
C ILE A 366 13.35 9.60 4.66
N HIS A 367 12.71 8.96 3.69
CA HIS A 367 11.28 8.69 3.69
C HIS A 367 11.01 7.23 4.01
N ILE A 368 10.31 6.97 5.11
CA ILE A 368 9.77 5.67 5.46
C ILE A 368 8.25 5.76 5.26
N ASN A 369 7.77 5.23 4.14
CA ASN A 369 6.39 5.42 3.67
C ASN A 369 5.34 4.81 4.62
N TYR A 370 5.67 3.71 5.28
CA TYR A 370 4.82 3.09 6.29
C TYR A 370 5.68 2.45 7.39
N GLY A 371 5.16 2.50 8.61
CA GLY A 371 5.76 1.79 9.72
C GLY A 371 5.19 0.38 9.86
N TYR A 372 5.90 -0.48 10.56
CA TYR A 372 5.50 -1.87 10.75
C TYR A 372 6.15 -2.49 11.99
N LEU A 373 5.53 -3.56 12.46
CA LEU A 373 6.04 -4.38 13.55
C LEU A 373 6.20 -5.83 13.09
N ASP A 374 7.45 -6.26 12.93
CA ASP A 374 7.81 -7.63 12.63
C ASP A 374 8.22 -8.38 13.88
N THR A 375 7.76 -9.62 14.00
CA THR A 375 8.17 -10.53 15.08
C THR A 375 8.49 -11.89 14.49
N ASP A 376 9.73 -12.36 14.66
CA ASP A 376 10.17 -13.68 14.24
C ASP A 376 10.53 -14.51 15.46
N SER A 377 9.97 -15.71 15.58
CA SER A 377 10.26 -16.67 16.64
C SER A 377 10.75 -17.98 16.01
N ILE A 378 12.03 -18.27 16.11
CA ILE A 378 12.66 -19.44 15.49
C ILE A 378 13.19 -20.37 16.58
N CYS A 379 12.57 -21.52 16.76
CA CYS A 379 12.96 -22.53 17.73
C CYS A 379 13.66 -23.70 17.02
N LEU A 380 14.89 -23.98 17.45
CA LEU A 380 15.76 -24.98 16.86
C LEU A 380 15.99 -26.13 17.86
N GLN A 381 15.63 -27.36 17.45
CA GLN A 381 15.95 -28.56 18.19
C GLN A 381 17.41 -28.97 17.93
N ILE A 382 18.22 -29.04 18.99
CA ILE A 382 19.62 -29.48 18.89
C ILE A 382 19.66 -30.97 18.55
N PRO A 383 20.41 -31.40 17.52
CA PRO A 383 20.50 -32.83 17.18
C PRO A 383 21.26 -33.61 18.24
N GLU A 384 20.98 -34.89 18.34
CA GLU A 384 21.64 -35.78 19.27
C GLU A 384 23.16 -35.82 19.01
N GLY A 385 23.97 -35.87 20.08
CA GLY A 385 25.45 -35.84 20.02
C GLY A 385 26.04 -34.47 19.69
N TYR A 386 25.25 -33.38 19.84
CA TYR A 386 25.75 -32.01 19.69
C TYR A 386 25.45 -31.17 20.94
N THR A 387 26.39 -30.28 21.24
CA THR A 387 26.28 -29.27 22.29
C THR A 387 26.46 -27.87 21.74
N ILE A 388 25.99 -26.86 22.48
CA ILE A 388 26.14 -25.45 22.10
C ILE A 388 27.57 -25.00 22.32
N GLU A 389 28.28 -24.56 21.27
CA GLU A 389 29.59 -23.94 21.37
C GLU A 389 29.49 -22.39 21.40
N SER A 390 28.60 -21.80 20.59
CA SER A 390 28.45 -20.35 20.55
C SER A 390 27.03 -19.98 20.11
N LEU A 391 26.55 -18.87 20.69
CA LEU A 391 25.23 -18.29 20.41
C LEU A 391 25.34 -16.83 19.96
N PRO A 392 24.39 -16.34 19.17
CA PRO A 392 24.27 -14.91 18.91
C PRO A 392 24.15 -14.12 20.21
N LYS A 393 24.72 -12.91 20.24
CA LYS A 393 24.50 -12.01 21.36
C LYS A 393 23.10 -11.43 21.32
N THR A 394 22.44 -11.36 22.46
CA THR A 394 21.20 -10.59 22.58
C THR A 394 21.49 -9.10 22.39
N CYS A 395 20.55 -8.36 21.83
CA CYS A 395 20.69 -6.92 21.68
C CYS A 395 19.35 -6.21 21.82
N GLN A 396 19.42 -4.94 22.16
CA GLN A 396 18.31 -4.01 22.13
C GLN A 396 18.83 -2.69 21.57
N VAL A 397 18.18 -2.22 20.53
CA VAL A 397 18.54 -0.97 19.83
C VAL A 397 17.29 -0.11 19.74
N THR A 398 17.43 1.16 20.05
CA THR A 398 16.35 2.17 19.90
C THR A 398 16.92 3.37 19.17
N SER A 399 16.16 3.88 18.22
CA SER A 399 16.49 5.06 17.44
C SER A 399 15.22 5.86 17.11
N SER A 400 15.36 7.01 16.47
CA SER A 400 14.24 7.78 15.93
C SER A 400 13.44 7.00 14.88
N PHE A 401 14.08 6.05 14.20
CA PHE A 401 13.48 5.25 13.13
C PHE A 401 12.68 4.04 13.63
N GLY A 402 12.80 3.71 14.91
CA GLY A 402 12.15 2.55 15.52
C GLY A 402 12.99 1.86 16.58
N SER A 403 12.65 0.62 16.85
CA SER A 403 13.37 -0.22 17.82
C SER A 403 13.55 -1.64 17.31
N PHE A 404 14.65 -2.27 17.72
CA PHE A 404 14.92 -3.68 17.44
C PHE A 404 15.38 -4.38 18.71
N SER A 405 14.91 -5.59 18.92
CA SER A 405 15.42 -6.48 19.96
C SER A 405 15.66 -7.88 19.43
N SER A 406 16.72 -8.50 19.91
CA SER A 406 17.04 -9.91 19.73
C SER A 406 17.20 -10.57 21.10
N SER A 407 16.39 -11.58 21.37
CA SER A 407 16.44 -12.34 22.62
C SER A 407 16.60 -13.84 22.35
N LEU A 408 17.16 -14.51 23.34
CA LEU A 408 17.44 -15.95 23.30
C LEU A 408 16.81 -16.64 24.51
N MET A 409 16.15 -17.77 24.23
CA MET A 409 15.68 -18.71 25.25
C MET A 409 16.28 -20.08 24.98
N ILE A 410 16.82 -20.73 26.02
CA ILE A 410 17.33 -22.09 25.95
C ILE A 410 16.57 -22.91 26.96
N LYS A 411 15.94 -23.96 26.49
CA LYS A 411 15.24 -24.92 27.35
C LYS A 411 15.54 -26.33 26.85
N ASP A 412 16.07 -27.17 27.72
CA ASP A 412 16.48 -28.53 27.41
C ASP A 412 17.43 -28.57 26.17
N LYS A 413 17.00 -29.19 25.09
CA LYS A 413 17.72 -29.26 23.79
C LYS A 413 17.15 -28.33 22.75
N GLU A 414 16.44 -27.28 23.13
CA GLU A 414 15.85 -26.31 22.22
C GLU A 414 16.44 -24.90 22.43
N ILE A 415 16.75 -24.23 21.34
CA ILE A 415 17.20 -22.83 21.29
C ILE A 415 16.13 -22.03 20.54
N CYS A 416 15.47 -21.10 21.21
CA CYS A 416 14.53 -20.18 20.58
C CYS A 416 15.15 -18.78 20.48
N ILE A 417 15.18 -18.24 19.27
CA ILE A 417 15.60 -16.87 18.95
C ILE A 417 14.36 -16.07 18.60
N ILE A 418 14.20 -14.92 19.26
CA ILE A 418 13.08 -14.00 18.98
C ILE A 418 13.65 -12.66 18.56
N HIS A 419 13.32 -12.27 17.33
CA HIS A 419 13.59 -10.92 16.80
C HIS A 419 12.31 -10.12 16.78
N ARG A 420 12.36 -8.89 17.23
CA ARG A 420 11.24 -7.93 17.15
C ARG A 420 11.75 -6.62 16.59
N LEU A 421 11.18 -6.18 15.46
CA LEU A 421 11.53 -4.96 14.76
C LEU A 421 10.31 -4.07 14.63
N LEU A 422 10.33 -2.91 15.26
CA LEU A 422 9.36 -1.83 15.03
C LEU A 422 10.05 -0.78 14.17
N MET A 423 9.49 -0.48 13.01
CA MET A 423 9.88 0.64 12.16
C MET A 423 8.81 1.73 12.23
N HIS A 424 9.23 2.98 12.38
CA HIS A 424 8.32 4.13 12.38
C HIS A 424 8.21 4.75 10.99
N ARG A 425 6.97 5.01 10.56
CA ARG A 425 6.69 5.87 9.42
C ARG A 425 7.21 7.28 9.71
N GLY A 426 7.77 7.94 8.71
CA GLY A 426 8.17 9.34 8.86
C GLY A 426 9.10 9.85 7.77
N ILE A 427 9.31 11.16 7.84
CA ILE A 427 10.31 11.88 7.05
C ILE A 427 11.37 12.34 8.03
N TYR A 428 12.61 11.94 7.80
CA TYR A 428 13.72 12.21 8.71
C TYR A 428 14.80 13.02 7.97
N PRO A 429 15.42 13.98 8.65
CA PRO A 429 16.45 14.81 8.04
C PRO A 429 17.61 13.98 7.48
N LYS A 430 18.09 14.34 6.29
CA LYS A 430 19.21 13.65 5.64
C LYS A 430 20.49 13.63 6.48
N GLU A 431 20.65 14.57 7.37
CA GLU A 431 21.81 14.71 8.26
C GLU A 431 21.97 13.52 9.21
N ILE A 432 20.86 12.83 9.57
CA ILE A 432 20.88 11.64 10.43
C ILE A 432 20.94 10.33 9.62
N TYR A 433 21.33 10.38 8.35
CA TYR A 433 21.42 9.17 7.52
C TYR A 433 22.44 8.16 8.04
N LYS A 434 23.52 8.62 8.65
CA LYS A 434 24.50 7.73 9.28
C LYS A 434 23.92 6.95 10.45
N ASP A 435 23.06 7.57 11.24
CA ASP A 435 22.37 6.91 12.35
C ASP A 435 21.38 5.86 11.82
N PHE A 436 20.72 6.16 10.70
CA PHE A 436 19.86 5.21 10.00
C PHE A 436 20.63 4.00 9.47
N LEU A 437 21.80 4.23 8.85
CA LEU A 437 22.67 3.15 8.39
C LEU A 437 23.14 2.27 9.55
N GLU A 438 23.56 2.87 10.66
CA GLU A 438 24.02 2.12 11.82
C GLU A 438 22.89 1.29 12.44
N PHE A 439 21.69 1.87 12.58
CA PHE A 439 20.50 1.15 13.03
C PHE A 439 20.22 -0.07 12.15
N ARG A 440 20.19 0.09 10.83
CA ARG A 440 19.96 -0.99 9.87
C ARG A 440 21.08 -2.03 9.88
N LYS A 441 22.33 -1.61 10.04
CA LYS A 441 23.49 -2.50 10.10
C LYS A 441 23.43 -3.41 11.33
N GLN A 442 23.03 -2.88 12.49
CA GLN A 442 22.86 -3.66 13.71
C GLN A 442 21.75 -4.71 13.55
N ILE A 443 20.62 -4.36 12.92
CA ILE A 443 19.56 -5.31 12.57
C ILE A 443 20.07 -6.40 11.63
N ALA A 444 20.76 -6.00 10.56
CA ALA A 444 21.33 -6.94 9.58
C ALA A 444 22.30 -7.93 10.21
N ALA A 445 23.14 -7.46 11.12
CA ALA A 445 24.09 -8.31 11.85
C ALA A 445 23.38 -9.38 12.68
N GLN A 446 22.25 -9.05 13.31
CA GLN A 446 21.46 -10.00 14.09
C GLN A 446 20.77 -11.05 13.18
N TYR A 447 20.13 -10.62 12.09
CA TYR A 447 19.51 -11.54 11.16
C TYR A 447 20.52 -12.47 10.44
N SER A 448 21.76 -12.04 10.24
CA SER A 448 22.84 -12.84 9.65
C SER A 448 23.65 -13.62 10.66
N SER A 449 23.32 -13.54 11.94
CA SER A 449 24.05 -14.23 13.02
C SER A 449 23.89 -15.76 12.91
N LYS A 450 24.81 -16.48 13.56
CA LYS A 450 24.84 -17.95 13.52
C LYS A 450 24.94 -18.55 14.92
N ILE A 451 24.30 -19.69 15.09
CA ILE A 451 24.51 -20.61 16.20
C ILE A 451 25.60 -21.56 15.78
N ILE A 452 26.54 -21.87 16.67
CA ILE A 452 27.58 -22.89 16.44
C ILE A 452 27.33 -24.03 17.42
N LEU A 453 27.05 -25.20 16.84
CA LEU A 453 26.96 -26.45 17.59
C LEU A 453 28.22 -27.27 17.33
N LYS A 454 28.73 -27.94 18.38
CA LYS A 454 29.89 -28.82 18.32
C LYS A 454 29.47 -30.25 18.63
N LYS A 455 29.94 -31.20 17.80
CA LYS A 455 29.75 -32.63 18.03
C LYS A 455 30.56 -33.06 19.26
N GLU A 456 29.94 -33.80 20.14
CA GLU A 456 30.58 -34.44 21.32
C GLU A 456 31.66 -35.42 20.91
#